data_70e7f9763612ba178f877fd64913a664
#
_entry.id   70e7f9763612ba178f877fd64913a664
#
_cell.length_a   1.000
_cell.length_b   1.000
_cell.length_c   1.000
_cell.angle_alpha   90.00
_cell.angle_beta   90.00
_cell.angle_gamma   90.00
#
_symmetry.space_group_name_H-M   'P 1'
#
loop_
_entity.id
_entity.type
_entity.pdbx_description
1 polymer ?
#
loop_
_entity_poly.entity_id
_entity_poly.type
_entity_poly.pdbx_seq_one_letter_code
_entity_poly.pdbx_strand_id
1 'polypeptide(L)'
;MTIEHKATYCRICESVCGMVATVEDGRLVSLRPDKDHPLSSGFACQKGIAFTEVVNDPDRVTTPLRRRPDGGFAEVSWDEAMADITRRLSDIHHRNGATSIGWYAGNPGAFSYDHIPAVALFLTGLGRASHLYTASSQDSHPRLMASQLLYGYPMSVPFPDLSRTELLVVMGANPVVSHGSLIAAPRMRERMHAIVKRGGRVLVIDPRKTETAAQFEWLGIRPDGDALLLLSLLQVMFAENLVDRPALTAKA
;
A
#
# COMPACT_ATOMS: atom_id res chain seq x y z
N MET A 1 -12.93 29.79 20.45
CA MET A 1 -12.18 29.10 19.38
C MET A 1 -11.27 28.10 20.05
N THR A 2 -11.58 26.81 19.91
CA THR A 2 -10.82 25.73 20.57
C THR A 2 -9.90 25.12 19.52
N ILE A 3 -8.59 25.22 19.74
CA ILE A 3 -7.58 24.58 18.86
C ILE A 3 -7.00 23.39 19.60
N GLU A 4 -7.04 22.22 18.97
CA GLU A 4 -6.49 20.99 19.51
C GLU A 4 -5.45 20.43 18.53
N HIS A 5 -4.36 19.87 19.05
CA HIS A 5 -3.39 19.11 18.30
C HIS A 5 -3.46 17.63 18.71
N LYS A 6 -3.78 16.75 17.75
CA LYS A 6 -3.98 15.33 18.01
C LYS A 6 -2.98 14.50 17.21
N ALA A 7 -2.25 13.63 17.89
CA ALA A 7 -1.45 12.61 17.23
C ALA A 7 -2.37 11.64 16.48
N THR A 8 -2.02 11.35 15.25
CA THR A 8 -2.75 10.42 14.36
C THR A 8 -1.78 9.78 13.37
N TYR A 9 -2.29 9.02 12.43
CA TYR A 9 -1.49 8.42 11.37
C TYR A 9 -2.21 8.45 10.02
N CYS A 10 -1.44 8.41 8.95
CA CYS A 10 -1.96 8.33 7.59
C CYS A 10 -2.42 6.91 7.27
N ARG A 11 -3.64 6.75 6.75
CA ARG A 11 -4.26 5.46 6.41
C ARG A 11 -4.26 5.14 4.93
N ILE A 12 -3.50 5.87 4.11
CA ILE A 12 -3.54 5.71 2.66
C ILE A 12 -2.79 4.45 2.21
N CYS A 13 -1.66 4.15 2.86
CA CYS A 13 -0.82 3.01 2.52
C CYS A 13 -0.14 2.41 3.75
N GLU A 14 0.54 1.31 3.54
CA GLU A 14 1.25 0.51 4.55
C GLU A 14 2.37 1.23 5.30
N SER A 15 2.79 2.40 4.84
CA SER A 15 3.78 3.22 5.53
C SER A 15 3.27 3.81 6.85
N VAL A 16 1.95 3.92 7.03
CA VAL A 16 1.27 4.43 8.24
C VAL A 16 2.00 5.60 8.90
N CYS A 17 2.41 6.59 8.10
CA CYS A 17 3.20 7.72 8.56
C CYS A 17 2.50 8.46 9.71
N GLY A 18 3.23 8.76 10.78
CA GLY A 18 2.72 9.55 11.90
C GLY A 18 2.43 11.00 11.48
N MET A 19 1.30 11.49 11.93
CA MET A 19 0.80 12.82 11.63
C MET A 19 0.35 13.52 12.91
N VAL A 20 0.38 14.84 12.89
CA VAL A 20 -0.30 15.68 13.89
C VAL A 20 -1.43 16.42 13.18
N ALA A 21 -2.65 16.16 13.62
CA ALA A 21 -3.84 16.86 13.17
C ALA A 21 -4.07 18.13 13.99
N THR A 22 -4.30 19.24 13.33
CA THR A 22 -4.83 20.45 13.97
C THR A 22 -6.34 20.47 13.74
N VAL A 23 -7.09 20.56 14.81
CA VAL A 23 -8.55 20.61 14.81
C VAL A 23 -8.99 21.92 15.44
N GLU A 24 -9.77 22.70 14.71
CA GLU A 24 -10.35 23.98 15.18
C GLU A 24 -11.87 23.83 15.24
N ASP A 25 -12.44 24.03 16.41
CA ASP A 25 -13.89 23.89 16.69
C ASP A 25 -14.50 22.60 16.07
N GLY A 26 -13.77 21.49 16.21
CA GLY A 26 -14.20 20.16 15.71
C GLY A 26 -13.88 19.90 14.23
N ARG A 27 -13.34 20.87 13.50
CA ARG A 27 -12.99 20.73 12.08
C ARG A 27 -11.50 20.50 11.91
N LEU A 28 -11.13 19.51 11.10
CA LEU A 28 -9.74 19.28 10.70
C LEU A 28 -9.28 20.39 9.76
N VAL A 29 -8.29 21.21 10.20
CA VAL A 29 -7.78 22.32 9.39
C VAL A 29 -6.41 22.04 8.78
N SER A 30 -5.58 21.21 9.41
CA SER A 30 -4.30 20.84 8.83
C SER A 30 -3.81 19.46 9.31
N LEU A 31 -2.96 18.86 8.48
CA LEU A 31 -2.20 17.66 8.80
C LEU A 31 -0.72 17.96 8.55
N ARG A 32 0.13 17.66 9.50
CA ARG A 32 1.59 17.77 9.36
C ARG A 32 2.27 16.49 9.81
N PRO A 33 3.47 16.16 9.26
CA PRO A 33 4.24 15.03 9.75
C PRO A 33 4.57 15.16 11.24
N ASP A 34 4.45 14.05 11.95
CA ASP A 34 4.85 13.96 13.36
C ASP A 34 6.36 13.69 13.44
N LYS A 35 7.11 14.64 14.01
CA LYS A 35 8.56 14.55 14.15
C LYS A 35 9.00 13.48 15.15
N ASP A 36 8.13 13.19 16.12
CA ASP A 36 8.42 12.26 17.20
C ASP A 36 7.95 10.83 16.90
N HIS A 37 7.30 10.63 15.75
CA HIS A 37 6.84 9.30 15.34
C HIS A 37 8.02 8.38 15.02
N PRO A 38 8.16 7.22 15.70
CA PRO A 38 9.37 6.40 15.66
C PRO A 38 9.68 5.81 14.28
N LEU A 39 8.66 5.51 13.47
CA LEU A 39 8.83 4.89 12.16
C LEU A 39 9.03 5.93 11.05
N SER A 40 8.21 6.98 11.00
CA SER A 40 8.26 7.97 9.91
C SER A 40 9.21 9.14 10.19
N SER A 41 9.62 9.35 11.46
CA SER A 41 10.64 10.32 11.87
C SER A 41 10.44 11.72 11.25
N GLY A 42 9.22 12.23 11.30
CA GLY A 42 8.86 13.53 10.74
C GLY A 42 8.69 13.56 9.22
N PHE A 43 8.51 12.41 8.58
CA PHE A 43 8.19 12.34 7.16
C PHE A 43 6.74 11.93 6.93
N ALA A 44 6.08 12.60 5.96
CA ALA A 44 4.89 12.13 5.28
C ALA A 44 4.92 12.61 3.82
N CYS A 45 4.37 11.82 2.91
CA CYS A 45 4.25 12.24 1.51
C CYS A 45 3.10 13.23 1.32
N GLN A 46 3.08 13.89 0.18
CA GLN A 46 2.06 14.90 -0.15
C GLN A 46 0.63 14.36 -0.05
N LYS A 47 0.39 13.09 -0.38
CA LYS A 47 -0.95 12.48 -0.28
C LYS A 47 -1.49 12.50 1.16
N GLY A 48 -0.64 12.19 2.15
CA GLY A 48 -1.02 12.23 3.56
C GLY A 48 -1.25 13.66 4.05
N ILE A 49 -0.41 14.62 3.63
CA ILE A 49 -0.53 16.03 4.03
C ILE A 49 -1.79 16.67 3.44
N ALA A 50 -2.06 16.43 2.15
CA ALA A 50 -3.22 16.95 1.44
C ALA A 50 -4.55 16.24 1.81
N PHE A 51 -4.53 15.23 2.68
CA PHE A 51 -5.74 14.49 3.03
C PHE A 51 -6.80 15.34 3.75
N THR A 52 -6.41 16.49 4.28
CA THR A 52 -7.33 17.50 4.81
C THR A 52 -8.34 17.96 3.75
N GLU A 53 -7.93 18.09 2.49
CA GLU A 53 -8.81 18.46 1.37
C GLU A 53 -9.87 17.38 1.13
N VAL A 54 -9.46 16.09 1.20
CA VAL A 54 -10.38 14.96 1.04
C VAL A 54 -11.41 14.90 2.18
N VAL A 55 -10.98 15.20 3.43
CA VAL A 55 -11.89 15.20 4.60
C VAL A 55 -12.92 16.33 4.51
N ASN A 56 -12.51 17.50 4.03
CA ASN A 56 -13.34 18.69 3.96
C ASN A 56 -13.97 18.93 2.58
N ASP A 57 -13.85 17.97 1.66
CA ASP A 57 -14.42 18.08 0.32
C ASP A 57 -15.95 18.29 0.41
N PRO A 58 -16.51 19.35 -0.21
CA PRO A 58 -17.94 19.61 -0.18
C PRO A 58 -18.78 18.52 -0.84
N ASP A 59 -18.19 17.77 -1.78
CA ASP A 59 -18.86 16.65 -2.47
C ASP A 59 -18.73 15.32 -1.70
N ARG A 60 -18.11 15.35 -0.52
CA ARG A 60 -17.96 14.16 0.31
C ARG A 60 -19.31 13.65 0.79
N VAL A 61 -19.61 12.39 0.50
CA VAL A 61 -20.80 11.70 1.03
C VAL A 61 -20.64 11.53 2.55
N THR A 62 -21.51 12.16 3.34
CA THR A 62 -21.48 12.14 4.80
C THR A 62 -22.64 11.37 5.43
N THR A 63 -23.66 11.06 4.63
CA THR A 63 -24.87 10.30 5.02
C THR A 63 -25.10 9.13 4.07
N PRO A 64 -25.78 8.05 4.49
CA PRO A 64 -26.15 6.99 3.59
C PRO A 64 -27.08 7.49 2.48
N LEU A 65 -26.83 7.01 1.27
CA LEU A 65 -27.61 7.37 0.07
C LEU A 65 -28.34 6.16 -0.48
N ARG A 66 -29.63 6.29 -0.77
CA ARG A 66 -30.43 5.29 -1.45
C ARG A 66 -30.75 5.73 -2.88
N ARG A 67 -30.49 4.85 -3.85
CA ARG A 67 -30.82 5.13 -5.24
C ARG A 67 -32.35 5.23 -5.43
N ARG A 68 -32.77 6.25 -6.15
CA ARG A 68 -34.18 6.45 -6.54
C ARG A 68 -34.47 5.81 -7.89
N PRO A 69 -35.78 5.57 -8.21
CA PRO A 69 -36.16 5.04 -9.51
C PRO A 69 -35.76 5.91 -10.71
N ASP A 70 -35.67 7.22 -10.51
CA ASP A 70 -35.23 8.20 -11.52
C ASP A 70 -33.71 8.20 -11.78
N GLY A 71 -32.95 7.32 -11.09
CA GLY A 71 -31.50 7.23 -11.18
C GLY A 71 -30.74 8.15 -10.24
N GLY A 72 -31.42 9.10 -9.57
CA GLY A 72 -30.83 9.97 -8.56
C GLY A 72 -30.64 9.26 -7.21
N PHE A 73 -30.17 10.01 -6.22
CA PHE A 73 -29.97 9.54 -4.85
C PHE A 73 -30.79 10.37 -3.87
N ALA A 74 -31.22 9.74 -2.78
CA ALA A 74 -31.82 10.39 -1.63
C ALA A 74 -31.07 10.01 -0.35
N GLU A 75 -30.90 10.98 0.53
CA GLU A 75 -30.37 10.72 1.87
C GLU A 75 -31.35 9.87 2.67
N VAL A 76 -30.83 8.93 3.43
CA VAL A 76 -31.58 8.09 4.37
C VAL A 76 -30.83 8.02 5.69
N SER A 77 -31.54 7.67 6.77
CA SER A 77 -30.90 7.43 8.06
C SER A 77 -30.03 6.17 8.03
N TRP A 78 -29.09 6.07 8.96
CA TRP A 78 -28.30 4.84 9.14
C TRP A 78 -29.18 3.64 9.48
N ASP A 79 -30.25 3.83 10.27
CA ASP A 79 -31.17 2.74 10.62
C ASP A 79 -31.92 2.22 9.40
N GLU A 80 -32.42 3.12 8.56
CA GLU A 80 -33.07 2.74 7.29
C GLU A 80 -32.09 2.03 6.34
N ALA A 81 -30.87 2.54 6.20
CA ALA A 81 -29.85 1.94 5.34
C ALA A 81 -29.49 0.53 5.82
N MET A 82 -29.23 0.36 7.13
CA MET A 82 -28.88 -0.93 7.71
C MET A 82 -30.01 -1.94 7.65
N ALA A 83 -31.25 -1.52 7.88
CA ALA A 83 -32.42 -2.38 7.76
C ALA A 83 -32.60 -2.88 6.31
N ASP A 84 -32.47 -2.00 5.30
CA ASP A 84 -32.61 -2.38 3.89
C ASP A 84 -31.46 -3.30 3.43
N ILE A 85 -30.22 -2.99 3.80
CA ILE A 85 -29.02 -3.80 3.49
C ILE A 85 -29.16 -5.19 4.11
N THR A 86 -29.51 -5.27 5.38
CA THR A 86 -29.67 -6.55 6.11
C THR A 86 -30.75 -7.41 5.46
N ARG A 87 -31.90 -6.82 5.17
CA ARG A 87 -33.00 -7.54 4.51
C ARG A 87 -32.55 -8.10 3.15
N ARG A 88 -31.94 -7.27 2.29
CA ARG A 88 -31.52 -7.69 0.95
C ARG A 88 -30.44 -8.78 1.00
N LEU A 89 -29.42 -8.61 1.85
CA LEU A 89 -28.37 -9.61 1.99
C LEU A 89 -28.91 -10.94 2.54
N SER A 90 -29.79 -10.88 3.54
CA SER A 90 -30.47 -12.08 4.08
C SER A 90 -31.29 -12.79 2.98
N ASP A 91 -32.08 -12.05 2.21
CA ASP A 91 -32.87 -12.60 1.11
C ASP A 91 -31.99 -13.28 0.04
N ILE A 92 -30.86 -12.66 -0.32
CA ILE A 92 -29.91 -13.22 -1.28
C ILE A 92 -29.26 -14.48 -0.70
N HIS A 93 -28.80 -14.41 0.54
CA HIS A 93 -28.16 -15.52 1.23
C HIS A 93 -29.10 -16.73 1.36
N HIS A 94 -30.33 -16.50 1.79
CA HIS A 94 -31.33 -17.57 1.93
C HIS A 94 -31.70 -18.22 0.61
N ARG A 95 -31.81 -17.45 -0.48
CA ARG A 95 -32.19 -17.99 -1.80
C ARG A 95 -31.03 -18.65 -2.55
N ASN A 96 -29.83 -18.11 -2.44
CA ASN A 96 -28.72 -18.45 -3.33
C ASN A 96 -27.48 -18.96 -2.58
N GLY A 97 -27.48 -18.95 -1.24
CA GLY A 97 -26.36 -19.37 -0.41
C GLY A 97 -25.24 -18.32 -0.30
N ALA A 98 -24.28 -18.60 0.55
CA ALA A 98 -23.18 -17.68 0.88
C ALA A 98 -22.28 -17.33 -0.34
N THR A 99 -22.13 -18.23 -1.29
CA THR A 99 -21.32 -18.03 -2.50
C THR A 99 -21.87 -16.98 -3.47
N SER A 100 -23.12 -16.53 -3.27
CA SER A 100 -23.72 -15.47 -4.08
C SER A 100 -23.29 -14.06 -3.67
N ILE A 101 -22.57 -13.94 -2.55
CA ILE A 101 -22.09 -12.66 -2.00
C ILE A 101 -20.58 -12.58 -2.18
N GLY A 102 -20.13 -11.60 -2.96
CA GLY A 102 -18.73 -11.28 -3.15
C GLY A 102 -18.31 -10.08 -2.31
N TRP A 103 -17.08 -10.10 -1.85
CA TRP A 103 -16.45 -8.99 -1.14
C TRP A 103 -15.17 -8.55 -1.86
N TYR A 104 -15.06 -7.26 -2.15
CA TYR A 104 -13.83 -6.67 -2.67
C TYR A 104 -13.23 -5.72 -1.63
N ALA A 105 -12.02 -6.03 -1.14
CA ALA A 105 -11.33 -5.24 -0.12
C ALA A 105 -10.25 -4.35 -0.75
N GLY A 106 -10.30 -3.07 -0.41
CA GLY A 106 -9.27 -2.09 -0.76
C GLY A 106 -8.21 -1.93 0.32
N ASN A 107 -7.06 -1.39 -0.08
CA ASN A 107 -5.88 -1.24 0.78
C ASN A 107 -6.12 -0.42 2.06
N PRO A 108 -6.79 0.76 2.03
CA PRO A 108 -7.01 1.55 3.25
C PRO A 108 -7.80 0.83 4.35
N GLY A 109 -8.63 -0.14 4.00
CA GLY A 109 -9.33 -0.99 4.97
C GLY A 109 -8.39 -1.85 5.80
N ALA A 110 -7.27 -2.29 5.23
CA ALA A 110 -6.26 -3.10 5.91
C ALA A 110 -5.48 -2.33 6.99
N PHE A 111 -5.48 -0.99 6.93
CA PHE A 111 -4.78 -0.12 7.89
C PHE A 111 -5.72 0.49 8.94
N SER A 112 -6.89 -0.12 9.12
CA SER A 112 -7.82 0.17 10.19
C SER A 112 -8.06 -1.12 10.98
N TYR A 113 -7.55 -1.18 12.21
CA TYR A 113 -7.70 -2.41 13.00
C TYR A 113 -9.15 -2.72 13.39
N ASP A 114 -10.07 -1.79 13.23
CA ASP A 114 -11.50 -2.05 13.39
C ASP A 114 -12.11 -2.75 12.16
N HIS A 115 -11.61 -2.47 10.97
CA HIS A 115 -12.14 -3.04 9.73
C HIS A 115 -11.87 -4.53 9.58
N ILE A 116 -10.66 -4.98 9.85
CA ILE A 116 -10.27 -6.39 9.66
C ILE A 116 -11.12 -7.33 10.53
N PRO A 117 -11.27 -7.12 11.86
CA PRO A 117 -12.14 -7.94 12.69
C PRO A 117 -13.60 -7.85 12.26
N ALA A 118 -14.10 -6.65 11.94
CA ALA A 118 -15.50 -6.48 11.51
C ALA A 118 -15.80 -7.25 10.22
N VAL A 119 -14.91 -7.17 9.21
CA VAL A 119 -15.04 -7.94 7.96
C VAL A 119 -14.95 -9.43 8.23
N ALA A 120 -14.02 -9.88 9.07
CA ALA A 120 -13.89 -11.29 9.41
C ALA A 120 -15.14 -11.85 10.09
N LEU A 121 -15.74 -11.09 11.01
CA LEU A 121 -17.01 -11.44 11.67
C LEU A 121 -18.16 -11.48 10.66
N PHE A 122 -18.27 -10.49 9.80
CA PHE A 122 -19.28 -10.42 8.76
C PHE A 122 -19.21 -11.62 7.80
N LEU A 123 -18.02 -11.93 7.27
CA LEU A 123 -17.80 -13.07 6.38
C LEU A 123 -18.05 -14.42 7.09
N THR A 124 -17.71 -14.50 8.37
CA THR A 124 -18.01 -15.71 9.19
C THR A 124 -19.50 -15.87 9.39
N GLY A 125 -20.23 -14.79 9.64
CA GLY A 125 -21.69 -14.80 9.74
C GLY A 125 -22.38 -15.21 8.43
N LEU A 126 -21.79 -14.91 7.29
CA LEU A 126 -22.25 -15.36 5.98
C LEU A 126 -21.87 -16.80 5.61
N GLY A 127 -21.20 -17.56 6.52
CA GLY A 127 -20.83 -18.96 6.28
C GLY A 127 -19.48 -19.18 5.62
N ARG A 128 -18.59 -18.19 5.59
CA ARG A 128 -17.21 -18.24 5.03
C ARG A 128 -17.07 -18.59 3.54
N ALA A 129 -18.16 -18.81 2.85
CA ALA A 129 -18.17 -19.22 1.44
C ALA A 129 -18.24 -18.02 0.48
N SER A 130 -18.20 -16.81 1.00
CA SER A 130 -18.17 -15.60 0.20
C SER A 130 -16.83 -15.43 -0.50
N HIS A 131 -16.86 -14.98 -1.73
CA HIS A 131 -15.68 -14.72 -2.54
C HIS A 131 -15.02 -13.41 -2.08
N LEU A 132 -13.80 -13.52 -1.55
CA LEU A 132 -12.98 -12.38 -1.17
C LEU A 132 -12.00 -12.05 -2.29
N TYR A 133 -12.06 -10.85 -2.81
CA TYR A 133 -11.17 -10.33 -3.83
C TYR A 133 -10.42 -9.10 -3.31
N THR A 134 -9.17 -8.96 -3.73
CA THR A 134 -8.32 -7.80 -3.43
C THR A 134 -7.47 -7.47 -4.64
N ALA A 135 -6.86 -6.29 -4.67
CA ALA A 135 -5.87 -5.93 -5.67
C ALA A 135 -4.60 -6.82 -5.62
N SER A 136 -4.40 -7.52 -4.50
CA SER A 136 -3.22 -8.37 -4.28
C SER A 136 -2.99 -9.41 -5.35
N SER A 137 -4.05 -9.91 -6.01
CA SER A 137 -3.93 -10.88 -7.10
C SER A 137 -3.09 -10.37 -8.28
N GLN A 138 -3.00 -9.07 -8.49
CA GLN A 138 -2.27 -8.46 -9.60
C GLN A 138 -1.00 -7.72 -9.15
N ASP A 139 -0.91 -7.27 -7.91
CA ASP A 139 0.24 -6.49 -7.42
C ASP A 139 1.11 -7.25 -6.42
N SER A 140 0.62 -7.55 -5.25
CA SER A 140 1.43 -8.12 -4.17
C SER A 140 1.49 -9.64 -4.15
N HIS A 141 0.55 -10.35 -4.79
CA HIS A 141 0.50 -11.82 -4.73
C HIS A 141 1.74 -12.51 -5.29
N PRO A 142 2.31 -12.13 -6.44
CA PRO A 142 3.56 -12.71 -6.93
C PRO A 142 4.70 -12.56 -5.92
N ARG A 143 4.78 -11.43 -5.23
CA ARG A 143 5.77 -11.19 -4.18
C ARG A 143 5.52 -12.07 -2.96
N LEU A 144 4.28 -12.23 -2.53
CA LEU A 144 3.93 -13.10 -1.41
C LEU A 144 4.27 -14.57 -1.73
N MET A 145 4.04 -15.00 -2.96
CA MET A 145 4.46 -16.34 -3.41
C MET A 145 5.98 -16.50 -3.44
N ALA A 146 6.71 -15.50 -3.96
CA ALA A 146 8.17 -15.52 -3.92
C ALA A 146 8.69 -15.58 -2.48
N SER A 147 8.09 -14.82 -1.57
CA SER A 147 8.43 -14.86 -0.14
C SER A 147 8.15 -16.23 0.48
N GLN A 148 7.02 -16.84 0.14
CA GLN A 148 6.70 -18.21 0.58
C GLN A 148 7.75 -19.22 0.11
N LEU A 149 8.18 -19.13 -1.14
CA LEU A 149 9.17 -20.06 -1.71
C LEU A 149 10.58 -19.85 -1.14
N LEU A 150 10.97 -18.58 -0.92
CA LEU A 150 12.33 -18.26 -0.46
C LEU A 150 12.50 -18.33 1.05
N TYR A 151 11.46 -18.00 1.81
CA TYR A 151 11.54 -17.82 3.27
C TYR A 151 10.57 -18.70 4.05
N GLY A 152 9.73 -19.49 3.38
CA GLY A 152 8.74 -20.36 4.02
C GLY A 152 7.52 -19.63 4.60
N TYR A 153 7.44 -18.31 4.46
CA TYR A 153 6.32 -17.50 4.95
C TYR A 153 6.00 -16.33 4.00
N PRO A 154 4.73 -16.20 3.54
CA PRO A 154 4.40 -15.24 2.49
C PRO A 154 4.56 -13.78 2.92
N MET A 155 4.41 -13.47 4.22
CA MET A 155 4.56 -12.10 4.72
C MET A 155 5.99 -11.74 5.14
N SER A 156 6.98 -12.58 4.83
CA SER A 156 8.39 -12.24 5.00
C SER A 156 8.82 -11.25 3.93
N VAL A 157 8.74 -9.96 4.25
CA VAL A 157 9.11 -8.88 3.33
C VAL A 157 10.53 -8.41 3.68
N PRO A 158 11.53 -8.66 2.81
CA PRO A 158 12.89 -8.18 3.05
C PRO A 158 12.95 -6.67 2.87
N PHE A 159 13.69 -6.00 3.75
CA PHE A 159 13.99 -4.58 3.68
C PHE A 159 15.44 -4.37 3.25
N PRO A 160 15.72 -3.48 2.29
CA PRO A 160 17.09 -3.17 1.91
C PRO A 160 17.81 -2.39 3.02
N ASP A 161 19.05 -2.77 3.30
CA ASP A 161 19.88 -2.01 4.23
C ASP A 161 20.48 -0.76 3.56
N LEU A 162 19.66 0.27 3.46
CA LEU A 162 20.04 1.52 2.80
C LEU A 162 21.23 2.23 3.46
N SER A 163 21.53 1.88 4.71
CA SER A 163 22.62 2.52 5.46
C SER A 163 24.00 1.96 5.10
N ARG A 164 24.07 0.69 4.67
CA ARG A 164 25.32 -0.02 4.38
C ARG A 164 25.46 -0.47 2.93
N THR A 165 24.36 -0.55 2.17
CA THR A 165 24.43 -1.01 0.78
C THR A 165 25.31 -0.09 -0.08
N GLU A 166 26.10 -0.68 -0.95
CA GLU A 166 26.93 0.01 -1.94
C GLU A 166 26.29 0.03 -3.33
N LEU A 167 25.37 -0.91 -3.60
CA LEU A 167 24.57 -0.94 -4.82
C LEU A 167 23.11 -1.15 -4.46
N LEU A 168 22.27 -0.17 -4.84
CA LEU A 168 20.81 -0.29 -4.77
C LEU A 168 20.24 -0.36 -6.17
N VAL A 169 19.56 -1.44 -6.50
CA VAL A 169 18.79 -1.56 -7.73
C VAL A 169 17.32 -1.35 -7.42
N VAL A 170 16.71 -0.38 -8.07
CA VAL A 170 15.28 -0.05 -7.97
C VAL A 170 14.61 -0.41 -9.29
N MET A 171 13.76 -1.42 -9.28
CA MET A 171 13.09 -1.92 -10.49
C MET A 171 11.58 -1.68 -10.40
N GLY A 172 11.02 -0.97 -11.40
CA GLY A 172 9.58 -0.70 -11.50
C GLY A 172 9.00 0.10 -10.34
N ALA A 173 9.80 0.93 -9.66
CA ALA A 173 9.36 1.67 -8.49
C ALA A 173 9.83 3.13 -8.51
N ASN A 174 9.03 4.01 -7.89
CA ASN A 174 9.32 5.44 -7.81
C ASN A 174 9.36 5.92 -6.33
N PRO A 175 10.36 5.46 -5.55
CA PRO A 175 10.40 5.69 -4.11
C PRO A 175 10.54 7.16 -3.69
N VAL A 176 11.03 8.04 -4.54
CA VAL A 176 11.06 9.49 -4.26
C VAL A 176 9.65 10.06 -4.14
N VAL A 177 8.66 9.48 -4.84
CA VAL A 177 7.25 9.88 -4.80
C VAL A 177 6.44 8.99 -3.86
N SER A 178 6.58 7.66 -3.97
CA SER A 178 5.78 6.69 -3.23
C SER A 178 6.32 6.38 -1.82
N HIS A 179 7.46 6.90 -1.45
CA HIS A 179 8.12 6.63 -0.18
C HIS A 179 8.58 5.17 0.00
N GLY A 180 8.63 4.42 -1.09
CA GLY A 180 9.08 3.03 -1.09
C GLY A 180 7.98 2.02 -0.82
N SER A 181 6.73 2.44 -0.67
CA SER A 181 5.57 1.56 -0.45
C SER A 181 5.84 0.56 0.69
N LEU A 182 5.75 -0.76 0.47
CA LEU A 182 5.98 -1.80 1.48
C LEU A 182 7.31 -1.69 2.24
N ILE A 183 8.32 -1.04 1.67
CA ILE A 183 9.60 -0.81 2.35
C ILE A 183 9.46 0.24 3.44
N ALA A 184 8.54 1.20 3.28
CA ALA A 184 8.21 2.24 4.25
C ALA A 184 9.45 2.93 4.88
N ALA A 185 10.50 3.14 4.10
CA ALA A 185 11.72 3.78 4.57
C ALA A 185 11.53 5.31 4.62
N PRO A 186 11.54 5.93 5.79
CA PRO A 186 11.41 7.37 5.89
C PRO A 186 12.57 8.05 5.16
N ARG A 187 12.29 9.19 4.51
CA ARG A 187 13.28 9.98 3.78
C ARG A 187 14.05 9.18 2.73
N MET A 188 13.34 8.36 1.97
CA MET A 188 13.96 7.47 0.97
C MET A 188 14.88 8.24 0.01
N ARG A 189 14.47 9.42 -0.44
CA ARG A 189 15.31 10.28 -1.29
C ARG A 189 16.68 10.57 -0.68
N GLU A 190 16.72 11.04 0.57
CA GLU A 190 17.96 11.37 1.26
C GLU A 190 18.82 10.13 1.50
N ARG A 191 18.20 9.00 1.82
CA ARG A 191 18.90 7.72 2.02
C ARG A 191 19.54 7.22 0.74
N MET A 192 18.86 7.34 -0.39
CA MET A 192 19.41 6.99 -1.71
C MET A 192 20.59 7.91 -2.10
N HIS A 193 20.47 9.22 -1.87
CA HIS A 193 21.59 10.14 -2.06
C HIS A 193 22.76 9.85 -1.13
N ALA A 194 22.51 9.40 0.10
CA ALA A 194 23.56 9.00 1.02
C ALA A 194 24.36 7.78 0.52
N ILE A 195 23.74 6.86 -0.23
CA ILE A 195 24.45 5.76 -0.90
C ILE A 195 25.48 6.33 -1.88
N VAL A 196 25.05 7.23 -2.76
CA VAL A 196 25.91 7.86 -3.76
C VAL A 196 27.02 8.69 -3.08
N LYS A 197 26.69 9.44 -2.03
CA LYS A 197 27.65 10.27 -1.29
C LYS A 197 28.79 9.46 -0.67
N ARG A 198 28.55 8.21 -0.25
CA ARG A 198 29.60 7.33 0.28
C ARG A 198 30.30 6.45 -0.76
N GLY A 199 30.11 6.76 -2.06
CA GLY A 199 30.78 6.07 -3.17
C GLY A 199 30.00 4.88 -3.76
N GLY A 200 28.80 4.59 -3.26
CA GLY A 200 27.94 3.56 -3.80
C GLY A 200 27.14 4.04 -5.02
N ARG A 201 26.33 3.16 -5.60
CA ARG A 201 25.53 3.40 -6.80
C ARG A 201 24.05 3.11 -6.56
N VAL A 202 23.19 3.89 -7.22
CA VAL A 202 21.75 3.65 -7.27
C VAL A 202 21.36 3.54 -8.75
N LEU A 203 20.88 2.37 -9.16
CA LEU A 203 20.42 2.10 -10.52
C LEU A 203 18.91 1.94 -10.51
N VAL A 204 18.23 2.77 -11.28
CA VAL A 204 16.77 2.71 -11.48
C VAL A 204 16.47 2.06 -12.81
N ILE A 205 15.73 0.99 -12.81
CA ILE A 205 15.29 0.25 -14.00
C ILE A 205 13.78 0.47 -14.14
N ASP A 206 13.37 1.22 -15.15
CA ASP A 206 11.96 1.60 -15.34
C ASP A 206 11.73 1.98 -16.82
N PRO A 207 10.58 1.61 -17.39
CA PRO A 207 10.22 2.04 -18.77
C PRO A 207 10.14 3.56 -18.90
N ARG A 208 9.80 4.25 -17.82
CA ARG A 208 9.68 5.71 -17.75
C ARG A 208 10.83 6.31 -16.93
N LYS A 209 11.37 7.43 -17.39
CA LYS A 209 12.29 8.23 -16.57
C LYS A 209 11.49 8.94 -15.47
N THR A 210 11.27 8.23 -14.37
CA THR A 210 10.52 8.69 -13.22
C THR A 210 11.27 9.80 -12.45
N GLU A 211 10.62 10.42 -11.45
CA GLU A 211 11.23 11.40 -10.55
C GLU A 211 12.41 10.80 -9.77
N THR A 212 12.37 9.50 -9.50
CA THR A 212 13.51 8.76 -8.95
C THR A 212 14.60 8.57 -10.01
N ALA A 213 14.24 8.08 -11.19
CA ALA A 213 15.18 7.86 -12.28
C ALA A 213 15.89 9.15 -12.76
N ALA A 214 15.25 10.31 -12.60
CA ALA A 214 15.83 11.60 -12.92
C ALA A 214 16.98 12.03 -11.98
N GLN A 215 17.12 11.38 -10.81
CA GLN A 215 18.11 11.74 -9.79
C GLN A 215 19.26 10.74 -9.67
N PHE A 216 19.17 9.60 -10.33
CA PHE A 216 20.13 8.50 -10.22
C PHE A 216 20.44 7.89 -11.59
N GLU A 217 21.28 6.86 -11.63
CA GLU A 217 21.51 6.12 -12.85
C GLU A 217 20.21 5.48 -13.34
N TRP A 218 19.89 5.60 -14.62
CA TRP A 218 18.66 5.07 -15.20
C TRP A 218 18.95 4.14 -16.37
N LEU A 219 18.35 2.96 -16.30
CA LEU A 219 18.28 1.99 -17.39
C LEU A 219 16.82 1.89 -17.86
N GLY A 220 16.53 2.43 -19.05
CA GLY A 220 15.23 2.30 -19.68
C GLY A 220 15.03 0.88 -20.21
N ILE A 221 13.90 0.25 -19.88
CA ILE A 221 13.52 -1.05 -20.40
C ILE A 221 12.15 -0.98 -21.07
N ARG A 222 11.82 -1.97 -21.90
CA ARG A 222 10.45 -2.11 -22.40
C ARG A 222 9.53 -2.56 -21.30
N PRO A 223 8.24 -2.12 -21.25
CA PRO A 223 7.24 -2.76 -20.41
C PRO A 223 7.28 -4.28 -20.57
N ASP A 224 7.11 -5.02 -19.48
CA ASP A 224 7.22 -6.48 -19.38
C ASP A 224 8.62 -7.06 -19.70
N GLY A 225 9.64 -6.21 -19.80
CA GLY A 225 11.02 -6.63 -20.05
C GLY A 225 11.78 -7.14 -18.84
N ASP A 226 11.23 -7.00 -17.64
CA ASP A 226 11.88 -7.29 -16.35
C ASP A 226 12.39 -8.71 -16.25
N ALA A 227 11.54 -9.69 -16.56
CA ALA A 227 11.88 -11.10 -16.50
C ALA A 227 13.02 -11.45 -17.48
N LEU A 228 12.98 -10.91 -18.72
CA LEU A 228 14.04 -11.15 -19.71
C LEU A 228 15.36 -10.52 -19.28
N LEU A 229 15.33 -9.32 -18.71
CA LEU A 229 16.53 -8.67 -18.18
C LEU A 229 17.15 -9.51 -17.05
N LEU A 230 16.34 -9.95 -16.07
CA LEU A 230 16.81 -10.76 -14.96
C LEU A 230 17.37 -12.12 -15.44
N LEU A 231 16.71 -12.79 -16.37
CA LEU A 231 17.21 -14.04 -16.97
C LEU A 231 18.52 -13.82 -17.74
N SER A 232 18.66 -12.69 -18.45
CA SER A 232 19.90 -12.34 -19.13
C SER A 232 21.05 -12.09 -18.15
N LEU A 233 20.79 -11.44 -17.01
CA LEU A 233 21.77 -11.26 -15.96
C LEU A 233 22.20 -12.62 -15.37
N LEU A 234 21.25 -13.52 -15.10
CA LEU A 234 21.57 -14.87 -14.66
C LEU A 234 22.42 -15.62 -15.67
N GLN A 235 22.08 -15.53 -16.97
CA GLN A 235 22.85 -16.16 -18.03
C GLN A 235 24.31 -15.67 -18.02
N VAL A 236 24.55 -14.36 -17.89
CA VAL A 236 25.90 -13.79 -17.81
C VAL A 236 26.63 -14.30 -16.57
N MET A 237 25.95 -14.32 -15.40
CA MET A 237 26.54 -14.82 -14.17
C MET A 237 27.03 -16.27 -14.30
N PHE A 238 26.27 -17.14 -14.96
CA PHE A 238 26.70 -18.51 -15.22
C PHE A 238 27.79 -18.62 -16.28
N ALA A 239 27.67 -17.87 -17.37
CA ALA A 239 28.63 -17.91 -18.48
C ALA A 239 30.03 -17.40 -18.05
N GLU A 240 30.06 -16.37 -17.21
CA GLU A 240 31.29 -15.75 -16.71
C GLU A 240 31.77 -16.34 -15.36
N ASN A 241 31.12 -17.40 -14.88
CA ASN A 241 31.43 -18.09 -13.62
C ASN A 241 31.44 -17.16 -12.39
N LEU A 242 30.49 -16.21 -12.36
CA LEU A 242 30.31 -15.24 -11.27
C LEU A 242 29.40 -15.79 -10.15
N VAL A 243 28.94 -17.02 -10.27
CA VAL A 243 28.02 -17.67 -9.31
C VAL A 243 28.79 -18.18 -8.11
N ASP A 244 28.36 -17.79 -6.90
CA ASP A 244 28.84 -18.36 -5.65
C ASP A 244 28.27 -19.80 -5.46
N ARG A 245 29.00 -20.78 -6.00
CA ARG A 245 28.60 -22.20 -5.96
C ARG A 245 28.52 -22.76 -4.53
N PRO A 246 29.47 -22.46 -3.60
CA PRO A 246 29.36 -22.86 -2.21
C PRO A 246 28.07 -22.37 -1.54
N ALA A 247 27.69 -21.11 -1.76
CA ALA A 247 26.46 -20.56 -1.19
C ALA A 247 25.21 -21.22 -1.77
N LEU A 248 25.19 -21.56 -3.06
CA LEU A 248 24.10 -22.33 -3.67
C LEU A 248 23.95 -23.72 -3.06
N THR A 249 25.05 -24.45 -2.92
CA THR A 249 25.04 -25.81 -2.39
C THR A 249 24.64 -25.87 -0.90
N ALA A 250 24.98 -24.82 -0.13
CA ALA A 250 24.64 -24.76 1.28
C ALA A 250 23.15 -24.45 1.53
N LYS A 251 22.41 -23.98 0.51
CA LYS A 251 20.98 -23.58 0.61
C LYS A 251 20.03 -24.44 -0.23
N ALA A 252 20.56 -25.34 -1.03
CA ALA A 252 19.78 -26.32 -1.79
C ALA A 252 19.58 -27.61 -0.99
#